data_d344d1c2a16e21f6603b16cb4e2df7cf
#
_entry.id   d344d1c2a16e21f6603b16cb4e2df7cf
#
_cell.length_a   1.000
_cell.length_b   1.000
_cell.length_c   1.000
_cell.angle_alpha   90.00
_cell.angle_beta   90.00
_cell.angle_gamma   90.00
#
_symmetry.space_group_name_H-M   'P 1'
#
loop_
_entity.id
_entity.type
_entity.pdbx_description
1 polymer ?
#
loop_
_entity_poly.entity_id
_entity_poly.type
_entity_poly.pdbx_seq_one_letter_code
_entity_poly.pdbx_strand_id
1 'polypeptide(L)'
;MASKAIYIAVAVAGIAAASGAAWWYQKPKAVEASAGSPASAPVQGAASAVAAGKPPAVEVARVEVVQLIDDTPAVGSLRSRRGVVLRPEVSGRITQLNFTDGQRVRKGQLLVQFDDQLQQAQVQQSQAELSIAQANQKRNQELVAQNFISQRSLDESAANLQVAQAKLALAKATAARLRIVAPFDAIAGIRQVNVGDYLKDGADIVNVEDIDAIYVDYRLPERFQSKVKRGQTATLDIDALPGQSYTAQIQAIDPLIDANGRSVGIRGCIDNRLLQLRPGMFARVKTVFGVKNDARVIPEEAIVPQGGKQFVIKLINGADEQTRISQRVEVKVGLRSPGKVEILQGLEPGDTIITTGQQRVQKDGVVVTVVDLAGSRPARAATETPASALASPASASPAASAAAGAPQAPLAPERISAPAPAAPSGPNPCGLLVSHAPSSSVAPTGGVGVPEQTLVRPAARSPA
;
A
#
# COMPACT_ATOMS: atom_id res chain seq x y z
N MET A 1 -45.38 -16.17 -32.14
CA MET A 1 -45.30 -14.96 -31.24
C MET A 1 -46.24 -15.02 -30.04
N ALA A 2 -47.13 -16.00 -29.95
CA ALA A 2 -48.13 -16.10 -28.85
C ALA A 2 -47.58 -16.61 -27.48
N SER A 3 -46.44 -17.33 -27.44
CA SER A 3 -45.97 -17.92 -26.16
C SER A 3 -45.29 -16.91 -25.22
N LYS A 4 -44.63 -15.87 -25.74
CA LYS A 4 -43.98 -14.86 -24.88
C LYS A 4 -44.96 -13.95 -24.11
N ALA A 5 -46.16 -13.70 -24.69
CA ALA A 5 -47.20 -12.89 -24.01
C ALA A 5 -47.79 -13.63 -22.79
N ILE A 6 -47.89 -14.95 -22.83
CA ILE A 6 -48.40 -15.77 -21.74
C ILE A 6 -47.46 -15.76 -20.54
N TYR A 7 -46.13 -15.84 -20.78
CA TYR A 7 -45.14 -15.76 -19.68
C TYR A 7 -45.10 -14.39 -19.01
N ILE A 8 -45.30 -13.31 -19.76
CA ILE A 8 -45.34 -11.97 -19.20
C ILE A 8 -46.60 -11.80 -18.34
N ALA A 9 -47.77 -12.30 -18.82
CA ALA A 9 -49.02 -12.25 -18.06
C ALA A 9 -48.95 -13.04 -16.74
N VAL A 10 -48.31 -14.22 -16.74
CA VAL A 10 -48.14 -15.06 -15.53
C VAL A 10 -47.16 -14.39 -14.55
N ALA A 11 -46.08 -13.74 -15.03
CA ALA A 11 -45.11 -13.04 -14.18
C ALA A 11 -45.76 -11.81 -13.50
N VAL A 12 -46.57 -11.02 -14.23
CA VAL A 12 -47.27 -9.87 -13.68
C VAL A 12 -48.31 -10.30 -12.64
N ALA A 13 -49.07 -11.38 -12.89
CA ALA A 13 -50.03 -11.92 -11.94
C ALA A 13 -49.36 -12.43 -10.66
N GLY A 14 -48.17 -13.07 -10.77
CA GLY A 14 -47.38 -13.52 -9.64
C GLY A 14 -46.87 -12.37 -8.75
N ILE A 15 -46.37 -11.28 -9.37
CA ILE A 15 -45.92 -10.09 -8.63
C ILE A 15 -47.08 -9.37 -7.93
N ALA A 16 -48.26 -9.29 -8.56
CA ALA A 16 -49.44 -8.69 -7.97
C ALA A 16 -49.94 -9.48 -6.75
N ALA A 17 -49.94 -10.82 -6.82
CA ALA A 17 -50.33 -11.68 -5.72
C ALA A 17 -49.33 -11.62 -4.52
N ALA A 18 -48.06 -11.57 -4.78
CA ALA A 18 -47.01 -11.42 -3.75
C ALA A 18 -47.09 -10.07 -3.05
N SER A 19 -47.33 -8.97 -3.79
CA SER A 19 -47.49 -7.63 -3.22
C SER A 19 -48.73 -7.50 -2.38
N GLY A 20 -49.83 -8.13 -2.78
CA GLY A 20 -51.09 -8.17 -2.02
C GLY A 20 -50.94 -8.94 -0.70
N ALA A 21 -50.27 -10.07 -0.69
CA ALA A 21 -49.99 -10.85 0.51
C ALA A 21 -49.09 -10.11 1.50
N ALA A 22 -48.05 -9.40 1.00
CA ALA A 22 -47.16 -8.60 1.84
C ALA A 22 -47.92 -7.42 2.51
N TRP A 23 -48.80 -6.74 1.77
CA TRP A 23 -49.63 -5.63 2.29
C TRP A 23 -50.62 -6.12 3.36
N TRP A 24 -51.21 -7.33 3.20
CA TRP A 24 -52.14 -7.89 4.18
C TRP A 24 -51.44 -8.32 5.48
N TYR A 25 -50.18 -8.79 5.38
CA TYR A 25 -49.37 -9.21 6.55
C TYR A 25 -48.82 -8.03 7.36
N GLN A 26 -48.72 -6.83 6.76
CA GLN A 26 -48.20 -5.63 7.41
C GLN A 26 -49.28 -4.77 8.07
N LYS A 27 -50.58 -5.14 8.03
CA LYS A 27 -51.59 -4.38 8.74
C LYS A 27 -51.42 -4.53 10.25
N PRO A 28 -51.21 -3.42 11.01
CA PRO A 28 -51.12 -3.50 12.46
C PRO A 28 -52.48 -3.91 13.00
N LYS A 29 -52.50 -4.95 13.84
CA LYS A 29 -53.72 -5.34 14.59
C LYS A 29 -54.08 -4.21 15.53
N ALA A 30 -55.25 -3.63 15.35
CA ALA A 30 -55.86 -2.67 16.28
C ALA A 30 -56.10 -3.36 17.62
N VAL A 31 -55.48 -2.83 18.67
CA VAL A 31 -55.76 -3.23 20.06
C VAL A 31 -57.06 -2.54 20.46
N GLU A 32 -58.10 -3.33 20.69
CA GLU A 32 -59.37 -2.86 21.23
C GLU A 32 -59.17 -2.30 22.64
N ALA A 33 -59.41 -0.98 22.80
CA ALA A 33 -59.45 -0.34 24.08
C ALA A 33 -60.81 -0.61 24.74
N SER A 34 -60.77 -1.41 25.80
CA SER A 34 -61.96 -1.63 26.68
C SER A 34 -62.25 -0.37 27.48
N ALA A 35 -63.44 0.18 27.26
CA ALA A 35 -64.00 1.30 27.98
C ALA A 35 -64.47 0.86 29.37
N GLY A 36 -64.08 1.58 30.40
CA GLY A 36 -64.56 1.46 31.75
C GLY A 36 -64.33 2.75 32.53
N SER A 37 -65.25 3.69 32.49
CA SER A 37 -65.37 4.73 33.52
C SER A 37 -66.14 4.20 34.69
N PRO A 38 -65.88 4.67 35.96
CA PRO A 38 -66.57 5.86 36.43
C PRO A 38 -65.84 6.77 37.46
N ALA A 39 -66.37 7.97 37.50
CA ALA A 39 -66.59 8.83 38.65
C ALA A 39 -65.41 9.56 39.38
N SER A 40 -65.48 10.79 39.19
CA SER A 40 -65.06 12.00 39.89
C SER A 40 -64.92 11.94 41.43
N ALA A 41 -63.80 12.44 41.94
CA ALA A 41 -63.70 13.20 43.19
C ALA A 41 -62.56 14.21 43.13
N PRO A 42 -62.76 15.45 43.62
CA PRO A 42 -61.75 16.49 43.55
C PRO A 42 -60.75 16.33 44.73
N VAL A 43 -59.48 16.18 44.48
CA VAL A 43 -58.45 16.28 45.50
C VAL A 43 -57.68 17.60 45.29
N GLN A 44 -57.77 18.41 46.29
CA GLN A 44 -57.10 19.70 46.51
C GLN A 44 -55.59 19.63 46.32
N GLY A 45 -55.09 20.77 45.91
CA GLY A 45 -53.70 21.03 45.62
C GLY A 45 -52.72 20.56 46.71
N ALA A 46 -51.76 19.76 46.27
CA ALA A 46 -50.50 19.62 46.94
C ALA A 46 -49.46 20.26 46.01
N ALA A 47 -48.91 21.37 46.47
CA ALA A 47 -47.74 22.00 45.88
C ALA A 47 -46.66 20.93 45.75
N SER A 48 -46.31 20.59 44.52
CA SER A 48 -45.12 19.75 44.24
C SER A 48 -43.90 20.49 44.75
N ALA A 49 -43.48 20.13 45.93
CA ALA A 49 -42.12 20.37 46.39
C ALA A 49 -41.19 19.75 45.34
N VAL A 50 -40.43 20.57 44.66
CA VAL A 50 -39.33 20.18 43.81
C VAL A 50 -38.39 19.40 44.72
N ALA A 51 -38.49 18.07 44.67
CA ALA A 51 -37.48 17.21 45.28
C ALA A 51 -36.13 17.61 44.68
N ALA A 52 -35.28 18.18 45.50
CA ALA A 52 -33.87 18.41 45.18
C ALA A 52 -33.24 17.02 44.90
N GLY A 53 -33.38 16.56 43.67
CA GLY A 53 -32.78 15.31 43.20
C GLY A 53 -31.26 15.39 43.38
N LYS A 54 -30.67 14.31 43.90
CA LYS A 54 -29.22 14.19 43.97
C LYS A 54 -28.60 14.65 42.65
N PRO A 55 -27.52 15.48 42.67
CA PRO A 55 -26.89 15.95 41.48
C PRO A 55 -26.53 14.74 40.56
N PRO A 56 -26.76 14.82 39.25
CA PRO A 56 -26.51 13.72 38.34
C PRO A 56 -25.04 13.34 38.37
N ALA A 57 -24.80 12.04 38.52
CA ALA A 57 -23.46 11.48 38.45
C ALA A 57 -23.00 11.42 37.00
N VAL A 58 -21.81 11.92 36.73
CA VAL A 58 -21.20 11.99 35.39
C VAL A 58 -19.76 11.50 35.42
N GLU A 59 -19.32 10.88 34.32
CA GLU A 59 -17.93 10.52 34.10
C GLU A 59 -17.22 11.65 33.36
N VAL A 60 -15.94 11.86 33.68
CA VAL A 60 -15.18 12.98 33.13
C VAL A 60 -13.85 12.55 32.53
N ALA A 61 -13.40 13.29 31.54
CA ALA A 61 -12.04 13.23 31.02
C ALA A 61 -11.42 14.62 30.98
N ARG A 62 -10.10 14.67 30.91
CA ARG A 62 -9.38 15.93 30.70
C ARG A 62 -8.98 16.09 29.26
N VAL A 63 -8.94 17.33 28.77
CA VAL A 63 -8.38 17.68 27.47
C VAL A 63 -6.88 17.44 27.53
N GLU A 64 -6.41 16.47 26.76
CA GLU A 64 -5.01 16.11 26.65
C GLU A 64 -4.39 16.79 25.41
N VAL A 65 -3.07 17.08 25.52
CA VAL A 65 -2.27 17.47 24.35
C VAL A 65 -1.44 16.27 23.95
N VAL A 66 -1.69 15.75 22.74
CA VAL A 66 -0.98 14.57 22.23
C VAL A 66 -0.54 14.79 20.80
N GLN A 67 0.44 13.99 20.40
CA GLN A 67 0.79 13.89 18.99
C GLN A 67 -0.29 13.12 18.24
N LEU A 68 -0.87 13.74 17.22
CA LEU A 68 -1.89 13.13 16.36
C LEU A 68 -1.35 12.96 14.95
N ILE A 69 -1.49 11.76 14.43
CA ILE A 69 -1.09 11.43 13.05
C ILE A 69 -2.33 11.49 12.16
N ASP A 70 -2.27 12.36 11.13
CA ASP A 70 -3.29 12.39 10.07
C ASP A 70 -2.93 11.29 9.07
N ASP A 71 -3.54 10.14 9.18
CA ASP A 71 -3.34 9.01 8.29
C ASP A 71 -4.65 8.47 7.70
N THR A 72 -4.52 7.68 6.66
CA THR A 72 -5.68 6.99 6.06
C THR A 72 -5.26 5.57 5.69
N PRO A 73 -6.05 4.56 6.13
CA PRO A 73 -5.84 3.20 5.71
C PRO A 73 -6.35 2.97 4.29
N ALA A 74 -5.63 2.14 3.54
CA ALA A 74 -6.00 1.65 2.22
C ALA A 74 -5.53 0.21 2.06
N VAL A 75 -6.04 -0.49 1.05
CA VAL A 75 -5.54 -1.81 0.67
C VAL A 75 -4.81 -1.67 -0.66
N GLY A 76 -3.64 -2.29 -0.76
CA GLY A 76 -2.81 -2.29 -1.95
C GLY A 76 -2.32 -3.68 -2.32
N SER A 77 -1.81 -3.80 -3.53
CA SER A 77 -1.13 -5.01 -4.02
C SER A 77 0.31 -4.72 -4.37
N LEU A 78 1.18 -5.67 -4.06
CA LEU A 78 2.59 -5.57 -4.38
C LEU A 78 2.84 -5.99 -5.83
N ARG A 79 3.71 -5.25 -6.53
CA ARG A 79 4.14 -5.54 -7.90
C ARG A 79 5.65 -5.43 -8.00
N SER A 80 6.24 -6.22 -8.86
CA SER A 80 7.64 -6.05 -9.23
C SER A 80 7.86 -4.71 -9.92
N ARG A 81 9.07 -4.19 -9.80
CA ARG A 81 9.48 -2.98 -10.54
C ARG A 81 9.42 -3.22 -12.05
N ARG A 82 9.87 -4.37 -12.50
CA ARG A 82 9.80 -4.85 -13.88
C ARG A 82 9.57 -6.35 -13.84
N GLY A 83 8.63 -6.82 -14.62
CA GLY A 83 8.34 -8.23 -14.80
C GLY A 83 7.98 -8.51 -16.24
N VAL A 84 8.47 -9.59 -16.80
CA VAL A 84 8.16 -10.02 -18.15
C VAL A 84 8.20 -11.54 -18.26
N VAL A 85 7.25 -12.10 -18.97
CA VAL A 85 7.30 -13.49 -19.41
C VAL A 85 8.11 -13.54 -20.69
N LEU A 86 9.22 -14.25 -20.69
CA LEU A 86 10.08 -14.43 -21.86
C LEU A 86 9.39 -15.40 -22.81
N ARG A 87 9.29 -15.00 -24.07
CA ARG A 87 8.68 -15.74 -25.17
C ARG A 87 9.59 -15.73 -26.39
N PRO A 88 9.65 -16.82 -27.17
CA PRO A 88 10.40 -16.81 -28.42
C PRO A 88 9.65 -15.99 -29.48
N GLU A 89 10.40 -15.28 -30.31
CA GLU A 89 9.88 -14.57 -31.49
C GLU A 89 9.76 -15.48 -32.73
N VAL A 90 10.44 -16.62 -32.71
CA VAL A 90 10.47 -17.59 -33.77
C VAL A 90 10.38 -18.99 -33.18
N SER A 91 9.71 -19.89 -33.93
CA SER A 91 9.62 -21.29 -33.54
C SER A 91 10.97 -21.99 -33.67
N GLY A 92 11.28 -22.92 -32.77
CA GLY A 92 12.51 -23.69 -32.84
C GLY A 92 12.64 -24.74 -31.73
N ARG A 93 13.69 -25.56 -31.81
CA ARG A 93 14.05 -26.52 -30.78
C ARG A 93 15.06 -25.91 -29.82
N ILE A 94 14.84 -26.11 -28.52
CA ILE A 94 15.78 -25.68 -27.50
C ILE A 94 17.01 -26.59 -27.50
N THR A 95 18.20 -26.00 -27.64
CA THR A 95 19.48 -26.72 -27.57
C THR A 95 20.15 -26.51 -26.23
N GLN A 96 20.01 -25.36 -25.60
CA GLN A 96 20.63 -25.05 -24.32
C GLN A 96 19.72 -24.18 -23.44
N LEU A 97 19.78 -24.46 -22.12
CA LEU A 97 19.21 -23.64 -21.06
C LEU A 97 20.32 -23.25 -20.10
N ASN A 98 20.60 -21.95 -19.99
CA ASN A 98 21.75 -21.42 -19.25
C ASN A 98 21.31 -20.72 -17.94
N PHE A 99 20.25 -21.19 -17.32
CA PHE A 99 19.77 -20.72 -16.01
C PHE A 99 19.09 -21.85 -15.25
N THR A 100 19.03 -21.68 -13.93
CA THR A 100 18.25 -22.55 -13.01
C THR A 100 17.07 -21.78 -12.44
N ASP A 101 16.05 -22.53 -12.00
CA ASP A 101 14.86 -21.96 -11.39
C ASP A 101 15.21 -21.15 -10.13
N GLY A 102 14.67 -19.94 -9.98
CA GLY A 102 15.00 -19.04 -8.88
C GLY A 102 16.34 -18.33 -8.96
N GLN A 103 17.12 -18.54 -10.01
CA GLN A 103 18.45 -17.93 -10.16
C GLN A 103 18.35 -16.44 -10.47
N ARG A 104 19.29 -15.65 -9.89
CA ARG A 104 19.51 -14.26 -10.30
C ARG A 104 20.22 -14.22 -11.66
N VAL A 105 19.63 -13.52 -12.61
CA VAL A 105 20.14 -13.35 -13.97
C VAL A 105 20.50 -11.89 -14.22
N ARG A 106 21.51 -11.65 -15.05
CA ARG A 106 21.98 -10.29 -15.39
C ARG A 106 21.45 -9.87 -16.75
N LYS A 107 21.26 -8.59 -16.95
CA LYS A 107 20.91 -8.01 -18.25
C LYS A 107 21.88 -8.49 -19.33
N GLY A 108 21.33 -8.99 -20.46
CA GLY A 108 22.12 -9.50 -21.59
C GLY A 108 22.62 -10.94 -21.41
N GLN A 109 22.41 -11.57 -20.26
CA GLN A 109 22.76 -12.99 -20.06
C GLN A 109 21.89 -13.86 -20.97
N LEU A 110 22.55 -14.77 -21.70
CA LEU A 110 21.87 -15.77 -22.53
C LEU A 110 21.14 -16.75 -21.62
N LEU A 111 19.85 -16.88 -21.76
CA LEU A 111 19.00 -17.78 -20.98
C LEU A 111 18.64 -19.04 -21.77
N VAL A 112 18.20 -18.86 -23.01
CA VAL A 112 17.77 -19.96 -23.88
C VAL A 112 18.41 -19.80 -25.23
N GLN A 113 18.97 -20.90 -25.73
CA GLN A 113 19.49 -21.02 -27.08
C GLN A 113 18.63 -22.02 -27.87
N PHE A 114 18.11 -21.58 -28.98
CA PHE A 114 17.49 -22.46 -29.97
C PHE A 114 18.52 -23.00 -30.94
N ASP A 115 18.14 -24.00 -31.72
CA ASP A 115 18.96 -24.51 -32.83
C ASP A 115 19.13 -23.41 -33.89
N ASP A 116 20.35 -22.87 -33.95
CA ASP A 116 20.71 -21.77 -34.85
C ASP A 116 21.74 -22.18 -35.94
N GLN A 117 21.96 -23.50 -36.14
CA GLN A 117 22.99 -23.98 -37.05
C GLN A 117 22.81 -23.46 -38.47
N LEU A 118 21.57 -23.48 -39.00
CA LEU A 118 21.27 -22.96 -40.33
C LEU A 118 21.52 -21.46 -40.42
N GLN A 119 21.10 -20.71 -39.39
CA GLN A 119 21.23 -19.24 -39.36
C GLN A 119 22.72 -18.83 -39.21
N GLN A 120 23.47 -19.59 -38.44
CA GLN A 120 24.92 -19.38 -38.31
C GLN A 120 25.66 -19.64 -39.66
N ALA A 121 25.26 -20.69 -40.40
CA ALA A 121 25.80 -20.93 -41.75
C ALA A 121 25.44 -19.78 -42.72
N GLN A 122 24.25 -19.25 -42.64
CA GLN A 122 23.82 -18.08 -43.44
C GLN A 122 24.59 -16.81 -43.09
N VAL A 123 24.92 -16.60 -41.79
CA VAL A 123 25.80 -15.50 -41.36
C VAL A 123 27.20 -15.66 -41.92
N GLN A 124 27.76 -16.87 -41.89
CA GLN A 124 29.08 -17.15 -42.47
C GLN A 124 29.11 -16.92 -44.00
N GLN A 125 28.10 -17.35 -44.72
CA GLN A 125 27.94 -17.09 -46.14
C GLN A 125 27.93 -15.60 -46.44
N SER A 126 27.05 -14.83 -45.75
CA SER A 126 26.90 -13.39 -45.95
C SER A 126 28.18 -12.63 -45.55
N GLN A 127 28.93 -13.14 -44.57
CA GLN A 127 30.24 -12.58 -44.16
C GLN A 127 31.30 -12.78 -45.27
N ALA A 128 31.28 -13.92 -45.96
CA ALA A 128 32.17 -14.18 -47.11
C ALA A 128 31.80 -13.27 -48.31
N GLU A 129 30.51 -13.12 -48.62
CA GLU A 129 30.02 -12.19 -49.65
C GLU A 129 30.48 -10.74 -49.37
N LEU A 130 30.39 -10.31 -48.12
CA LEU A 130 30.86 -8.98 -47.69
C LEU A 130 32.37 -8.84 -47.92
N SER A 131 33.16 -9.84 -47.55
CA SER A 131 34.64 -9.83 -47.74
C SER A 131 35.02 -9.67 -49.21
N ILE A 132 34.32 -10.40 -50.13
CA ILE A 132 34.53 -10.28 -51.56
C ILE A 132 34.18 -8.88 -52.06
N ALA A 133 33.00 -8.31 -51.64
CA ALA A 133 32.58 -6.98 -52.05
C ALA A 133 33.58 -5.88 -51.54
N GLN A 134 34.08 -6.01 -50.33
CA GLN A 134 35.11 -5.12 -49.79
C GLN A 134 36.42 -5.17 -50.62
N ALA A 135 36.89 -6.36 -50.93
CA ALA A 135 38.08 -6.54 -51.74
C ALA A 135 37.93 -5.94 -53.14
N ASN A 136 36.75 -6.13 -53.79
CA ASN A 136 36.43 -5.56 -55.09
C ASN A 136 36.37 -4.03 -55.06
N GLN A 137 35.69 -3.44 -54.05
CA GLN A 137 35.63 -2.00 -53.90
C GLN A 137 37.04 -1.42 -53.71
N LYS A 138 37.88 -1.99 -52.80
CA LYS A 138 39.23 -1.55 -52.58
C LYS A 138 40.05 -1.59 -53.87
N ARG A 139 39.99 -2.67 -54.62
CA ARG A 139 40.63 -2.83 -55.92
C ARG A 139 40.18 -1.76 -56.91
N ASN A 140 38.87 -1.53 -57.01
CA ASN A 140 38.31 -0.51 -57.90
C ASN A 140 38.73 0.90 -57.53
N GLN A 141 38.86 1.20 -56.21
CA GLN A 141 39.41 2.47 -55.75
C GLN A 141 40.85 2.67 -56.24
N GLU A 142 41.67 1.65 -56.13
CA GLU A 142 43.09 1.67 -56.58
C GLU A 142 43.17 1.87 -58.11
N LEU A 143 42.31 1.18 -58.89
CA LEU A 143 42.30 1.28 -60.34
C LEU A 143 41.74 2.63 -60.82
N VAL A 144 40.75 3.22 -60.18
CA VAL A 144 40.25 4.59 -60.49
C VAL A 144 41.37 5.64 -60.22
N ALA A 145 42.11 5.48 -59.12
CA ALA A 145 43.21 6.39 -58.78
C ALA A 145 44.33 6.35 -59.85
N GLN A 146 44.43 5.25 -60.56
CA GLN A 146 45.38 5.06 -61.68
C GLN A 146 44.74 5.34 -63.05
N ASN A 147 43.46 5.79 -63.10
CA ASN A 147 42.67 6.08 -64.31
C ASN A 147 42.45 4.82 -65.23
N PHE A 148 42.50 3.61 -64.71
CA PHE A 148 42.26 2.37 -65.46
C PHE A 148 40.76 2.04 -65.62
N ILE A 149 39.89 2.48 -64.71
CA ILE A 149 38.47 2.31 -64.75
C ILE A 149 37.68 3.59 -64.50
N SER A 150 36.43 3.59 -64.90
CA SER A 150 35.55 4.76 -64.73
C SER A 150 35.04 4.95 -63.28
N GLN A 151 34.72 6.17 -62.93
CA GLN A 151 34.06 6.48 -61.63
C GLN A 151 32.76 5.70 -61.44
N ARG A 152 31.99 5.49 -62.52
CA ARG A 152 30.79 4.67 -62.49
C ARG A 152 31.03 3.25 -61.96
N SER A 153 32.15 2.62 -62.37
CA SER A 153 32.50 1.26 -61.91
C SER A 153 32.86 1.25 -60.41
N LEU A 154 33.45 2.34 -59.88
CA LEU A 154 33.67 2.52 -58.43
C LEU A 154 32.36 2.66 -57.69
N ASP A 155 31.46 3.51 -58.19
CA ASP A 155 30.13 3.76 -57.61
C ASP A 155 29.29 2.47 -57.54
N GLU A 156 29.36 1.64 -58.61
CA GLU A 156 28.69 0.33 -58.68
C GLU A 156 29.29 -0.63 -57.64
N SER A 157 30.62 -0.66 -57.47
CA SER A 157 31.24 -1.49 -56.46
C SER A 157 30.93 -1.04 -55.03
N ALA A 158 30.77 0.27 -54.81
CA ALA A 158 30.35 0.84 -53.51
C ALA A 158 28.88 0.45 -53.21
N ALA A 159 27.99 0.51 -54.19
CA ALA A 159 26.60 0.05 -54.05
C ALA A 159 26.53 -1.44 -53.70
N ASN A 160 27.33 -2.29 -54.42
CA ASN A 160 27.40 -3.71 -54.15
C ASN A 160 27.93 -4.01 -52.72
N LEU A 161 28.87 -3.25 -52.22
CA LEU A 161 29.35 -3.35 -50.82
C LEU A 161 28.23 -3.03 -49.83
N GLN A 162 27.44 -1.98 -50.05
CA GLN A 162 26.31 -1.65 -49.19
C GLN A 162 25.26 -2.77 -49.15
N VAL A 163 24.97 -3.39 -50.33
CA VAL A 163 24.07 -4.55 -50.42
C VAL A 163 24.60 -5.72 -49.61
N ALA A 164 25.90 -6.04 -49.73
CA ALA A 164 26.49 -7.12 -48.95
C ALA A 164 26.49 -6.85 -47.41
N GLN A 165 26.72 -5.61 -47.02
CA GLN A 165 26.57 -5.17 -45.62
C GLN A 165 25.16 -5.37 -45.08
N ALA A 166 24.17 -4.95 -45.85
CA ALA A 166 22.75 -5.12 -45.51
C ALA A 166 22.35 -6.60 -45.37
N LYS A 167 22.82 -7.47 -46.31
CA LYS A 167 22.58 -8.91 -46.23
C LYS A 167 23.17 -9.53 -44.98
N LEU A 168 24.40 -9.18 -44.60
CA LEU A 168 25.03 -9.65 -43.38
C LEU A 168 24.26 -9.16 -42.11
N ALA A 169 23.84 -7.91 -42.11
CA ALA A 169 23.05 -7.36 -41.01
C ALA A 169 21.73 -8.13 -40.84
N LEU A 170 21.03 -8.44 -41.94
CA LEU A 170 19.81 -9.24 -41.92
C LEU A 170 20.08 -10.67 -41.39
N ALA A 171 21.11 -11.35 -41.86
CA ALA A 171 21.45 -12.69 -41.40
C ALA A 171 21.79 -12.72 -39.93
N LYS A 172 22.55 -11.73 -39.42
CA LYS A 172 22.84 -11.59 -37.98
C LYS A 172 21.59 -11.32 -37.14
N ALA A 173 20.70 -10.44 -37.62
CA ALA A 173 19.44 -10.15 -36.92
C ALA A 173 18.53 -11.39 -36.83
N THR A 174 18.47 -12.17 -37.91
CA THR A 174 17.71 -13.43 -37.94
C THR A 174 18.27 -14.47 -36.98
N ALA A 175 19.61 -14.64 -36.90
CA ALA A 175 20.24 -15.52 -35.95
C ALA A 175 20.07 -15.05 -34.48
N ALA A 176 20.08 -13.74 -34.26
CA ALA A 176 19.90 -13.18 -32.92
C ALA A 176 18.53 -13.49 -32.32
N ARG A 177 17.47 -13.65 -33.13
CA ARG A 177 16.11 -14.00 -32.66
C ARG A 177 16.03 -15.42 -32.06
N LEU A 178 17.01 -16.27 -32.33
CA LEU A 178 17.11 -17.61 -31.75
C LEU A 178 17.82 -17.65 -30.40
N ARG A 179 18.21 -16.51 -29.88
CA ARG A 179 18.91 -16.33 -28.61
C ARG A 179 18.06 -15.47 -27.69
N ILE A 180 17.54 -16.06 -26.64
CA ILE A 180 16.75 -15.32 -25.66
C ILE A 180 17.64 -14.90 -24.51
N VAL A 181 17.75 -13.60 -24.31
CA VAL A 181 18.58 -12.97 -23.30
C VAL A 181 17.72 -12.24 -22.26
N ALA A 182 18.22 -12.12 -21.04
CA ALA A 182 17.54 -11.33 -20.01
C ALA A 182 17.53 -9.84 -20.38
N PRO A 183 16.34 -9.17 -20.40
CA PRO A 183 16.24 -7.75 -20.77
C PRO A 183 16.73 -6.79 -19.68
N PHE A 184 16.76 -7.23 -18.42
CA PHE A 184 17.22 -6.49 -17.25
C PHE A 184 17.72 -7.48 -16.18
N ASP A 185 18.35 -6.95 -15.12
CA ASP A 185 18.73 -7.74 -13.96
C ASP A 185 17.47 -8.18 -13.21
N ALA A 186 17.33 -9.49 -12.98
CA ALA A 186 16.09 -10.07 -12.47
C ALA A 186 16.35 -11.40 -11.75
N ILE A 187 15.30 -11.95 -11.17
CA ILE A 187 15.24 -13.33 -10.71
C ILE A 187 14.37 -14.12 -11.68
N ALA A 188 14.90 -15.23 -12.19
CA ALA A 188 14.15 -16.14 -13.05
C ALA A 188 13.15 -16.93 -12.20
N GLY A 189 11.93 -17.06 -12.70
CA GLY A 189 10.90 -17.91 -12.09
C GLY A 189 11.14 -19.41 -12.37
N ILE A 190 10.09 -20.18 -12.24
CA ILE A 190 10.10 -21.61 -12.59
C ILE A 190 9.96 -21.72 -14.11
N ARG A 191 10.88 -22.42 -14.75
CA ARG A 191 10.84 -22.69 -16.18
C ARG A 191 9.74 -23.68 -16.53
N GLN A 192 9.12 -23.49 -17.67
CA GLN A 192 8.07 -24.38 -18.19
C GLN A 192 8.56 -25.23 -19.37
N VAL A 193 9.87 -25.20 -19.66
CA VAL A 193 10.47 -25.81 -20.84
C VAL A 193 11.75 -26.56 -20.51
N ASN A 194 12.11 -27.54 -21.34
CA ASN A 194 13.29 -28.35 -21.19
C ASN A 194 14.14 -28.33 -22.48
N VAL A 195 15.42 -28.73 -22.33
CA VAL A 195 16.29 -28.94 -23.49
C VAL A 195 15.73 -30.06 -24.35
N GLY A 196 15.64 -29.81 -25.66
CA GLY A 196 15.05 -30.72 -26.62
C GLY A 196 13.61 -30.39 -27.01
N ASP A 197 12.90 -29.57 -26.23
CA ASP A 197 11.54 -29.16 -26.54
C ASP A 197 11.50 -28.30 -27.81
N TYR A 198 10.44 -28.49 -28.60
CA TYR A 198 10.14 -27.64 -29.75
C TYR A 198 9.06 -26.62 -29.35
N LEU A 199 9.44 -25.35 -29.36
CA LEU A 199 8.52 -24.25 -29.02
C LEU A 199 8.02 -23.55 -30.28
N LYS A 200 6.75 -23.14 -30.23
CA LYS A 200 6.15 -22.20 -31.16
C LYS A 200 6.46 -20.76 -30.73
N ASP A 201 6.40 -19.85 -31.67
CA ASP A 201 6.44 -18.42 -31.41
C ASP A 201 5.36 -18.02 -30.37
N GLY A 202 5.72 -17.14 -29.45
CA GLY A 202 4.83 -16.67 -28.39
C GLY A 202 4.59 -17.63 -27.22
N ALA A 203 5.16 -18.85 -27.20
CA ALA A 203 5.04 -19.78 -26.08
C ALA A 203 5.76 -19.26 -24.84
N ASP A 204 5.18 -19.47 -23.65
CA ASP A 204 5.79 -19.03 -22.38
C ASP A 204 6.99 -19.91 -22.02
N ILE A 205 8.14 -19.30 -21.74
CA ILE A 205 9.36 -19.98 -21.33
C ILE A 205 9.58 -19.87 -19.82
N VAL A 206 9.73 -18.64 -19.35
CA VAL A 206 9.99 -18.33 -17.94
C VAL A 206 9.58 -16.88 -17.66
N ASN A 207 9.05 -16.64 -16.48
CA ASN A 207 8.85 -15.30 -15.96
C ASN A 207 10.12 -14.79 -15.32
N VAL A 208 10.55 -13.56 -15.61
CA VAL A 208 11.69 -12.89 -14.98
C VAL A 208 11.24 -11.62 -14.30
N GLU A 209 11.55 -11.47 -13.02
CA GLU A 209 11.05 -10.40 -12.16
C GLU A 209 12.20 -9.65 -11.47
N ASP A 210 12.21 -8.33 -11.63
CA ASP A 210 13.08 -7.43 -10.87
C ASP A 210 12.38 -7.09 -9.56
N ILE A 211 12.77 -7.77 -8.50
CA ILE A 211 12.16 -7.65 -7.17
C ILE A 211 13.08 -7.03 -6.13
N ASP A 212 14.22 -6.46 -6.51
CA ASP A 212 15.10 -5.71 -5.59
C ASP A 212 14.39 -4.46 -5.03
N ALA A 213 13.47 -3.91 -5.81
CA ALA A 213 12.46 -2.95 -5.37
C ALA A 213 11.07 -3.47 -5.69
N ILE A 214 10.16 -3.30 -4.76
CA ILE A 214 8.76 -3.67 -4.93
C ILE A 214 7.91 -2.41 -4.97
N TYR A 215 7.00 -2.34 -5.90
CA TYR A 215 5.95 -1.33 -5.92
C TYR A 215 4.74 -1.81 -5.14
N VAL A 216 4.13 -0.90 -4.40
CA VAL A 216 2.80 -1.07 -3.86
C VAL A 216 1.86 -0.13 -4.60
N ASP A 217 0.88 -0.71 -5.28
CA ASP A 217 -0.19 0.02 -5.95
C ASP A 217 -1.43 -0.03 -5.07
N TYR A 218 -1.93 1.14 -4.68
CA TYR A 218 -3.12 1.28 -3.84
C TYR A 218 -3.95 2.49 -4.24
N ARG A 219 -5.18 2.57 -3.76
CA ARG A 219 -6.10 3.64 -4.11
C ARG A 219 -6.55 4.40 -2.88
N LEU A 220 -6.58 5.72 -2.98
CA LEU A 220 -7.14 6.60 -1.95
C LEU A 220 -8.38 7.32 -2.49
N PRO A 221 -9.40 7.59 -1.64
CA PRO A 221 -10.52 8.44 -2.01
C PRO A 221 -10.07 9.83 -2.50
N GLU A 222 -10.74 10.38 -3.50
CA GLU A 222 -10.44 11.67 -4.15
C GLU A 222 -10.27 12.81 -3.14
N ARG A 223 -11.04 12.82 -2.05
CA ARG A 223 -10.94 13.84 -0.98
C ARG A 223 -9.53 14.01 -0.39
N PHE A 224 -8.66 13.01 -0.54
CA PHE A 224 -7.29 13.05 -0.04
C PHE A 224 -6.27 13.52 -1.10
N GLN A 225 -6.70 13.76 -2.34
CA GLN A 225 -5.81 14.13 -3.45
C GLN A 225 -4.95 15.36 -3.13
N SER A 226 -5.53 16.39 -2.49
CA SER A 226 -4.80 17.60 -2.12
C SER A 226 -3.75 17.39 -1.03
N LYS A 227 -3.88 16.32 -0.23
CA LYS A 227 -2.99 15.99 0.88
C LYS A 227 -1.84 15.08 0.46
N VAL A 228 -2.00 14.31 -0.62
CA VAL A 228 -0.99 13.36 -1.09
C VAL A 228 0.05 14.07 -1.95
N LYS A 229 1.33 13.84 -1.65
CA LYS A 229 2.45 14.40 -2.41
C LYS A 229 3.49 13.31 -2.68
N ARG A 230 4.20 13.42 -3.79
CA ARG A 230 5.36 12.58 -4.06
C ARG A 230 6.43 12.77 -2.98
N GLY A 231 7.08 11.68 -2.61
CA GLY A 231 8.09 11.68 -1.56
C GLY A 231 7.55 11.46 -0.14
N GLN A 232 6.23 11.53 0.09
CA GLN A 232 5.64 11.14 1.37
C GLN A 232 5.84 9.65 1.64
N THR A 233 5.83 9.29 2.92
CA THR A 233 5.95 7.91 3.38
C THR A 233 4.58 7.30 3.65
N ALA A 234 4.47 6.01 3.35
CA ALA A 234 3.35 5.18 3.73
C ALA A 234 3.87 3.96 4.49
N THR A 235 3.24 3.59 5.57
CA THR A 235 3.55 2.39 6.33
C THR A 235 2.70 1.23 5.81
N LEU A 236 3.30 0.07 5.65
CA LEU A 236 2.63 -1.12 5.16
C LEU A 236 2.73 -2.25 6.17
N ASP A 237 1.59 -2.85 6.42
CA ASP A 237 1.46 -4.10 7.17
C ASP A 237 1.05 -5.20 6.19
N ILE A 238 1.82 -6.29 6.14
CA ILE A 238 1.62 -7.40 5.19
C ILE A 238 1.15 -8.63 5.96
N ASP A 239 -0.02 -9.15 5.62
CA ASP A 239 -0.64 -10.27 6.34
C ASP A 239 0.22 -11.55 6.29
N ALA A 240 1.00 -11.72 5.22
CA ALA A 240 1.92 -12.85 5.07
C ALA A 240 3.18 -12.77 5.98
N LEU A 241 3.47 -11.59 6.55
CA LEU A 241 4.66 -11.31 7.38
C LEU A 241 4.23 -10.57 8.66
N PRO A 242 3.52 -11.25 9.57
CA PRO A 242 2.97 -10.63 10.76
C PRO A 242 4.09 -10.09 11.68
N GLY A 243 3.86 -8.89 12.24
CA GLY A 243 4.80 -8.25 13.15
C GLY A 243 5.94 -7.46 12.45
N GLN A 244 5.96 -7.41 11.13
CA GLN A 244 6.89 -6.58 10.36
C GLN A 244 6.14 -5.46 9.64
N SER A 245 6.58 -4.23 9.86
CA SER A 245 6.07 -3.06 9.15
C SER A 245 7.11 -2.58 8.14
N TYR A 246 6.66 -2.33 6.92
CA TYR A 246 7.51 -1.83 5.84
C TYR A 246 7.17 -0.37 5.56
N THR A 247 8.16 0.37 5.09
CA THR A 247 7.95 1.77 4.69
C THR A 247 8.07 1.89 3.18
N ALA A 248 7.03 2.41 2.54
CA ALA A 248 7.06 2.79 1.14
C ALA A 248 7.19 4.30 0.98
N GLN A 249 7.91 4.72 -0.04
CA GLN A 249 7.95 6.10 -0.47
C GLN A 249 7.05 6.31 -1.69
N ILE A 250 6.14 7.28 -1.65
CA ILE A 250 5.25 7.59 -2.77
C ILE A 250 6.07 8.12 -3.94
N GLN A 251 6.11 7.37 -5.04
CA GLN A 251 6.83 7.75 -6.27
C GLN A 251 5.94 8.43 -7.30
N ALA A 252 4.71 7.93 -7.44
CA ALA A 252 3.80 8.42 -8.45
C ALA A 252 2.37 8.50 -7.91
N ILE A 253 1.65 9.48 -8.40
CA ILE A 253 0.21 9.68 -8.20
C ILE A 253 -0.39 9.68 -9.60
N ASP A 254 -1.39 8.87 -9.83
CA ASP A 254 -2.07 8.78 -11.12
C ASP A 254 -2.77 10.12 -11.41
N PRO A 255 -2.52 10.73 -12.57
CA PRO A 255 -3.23 11.95 -12.97
C PRO A 255 -4.70 11.71 -13.27
N LEU A 256 -5.09 10.45 -13.55
CA LEU A 256 -6.47 10.08 -13.84
C LEU A 256 -7.18 9.63 -12.55
N ILE A 257 -8.32 10.25 -12.28
CA ILE A 257 -9.23 9.83 -11.21
C ILE A 257 -10.16 8.74 -11.77
N ASP A 258 -10.25 7.61 -11.09
CA ASP A 258 -11.22 6.58 -11.44
C ASP A 258 -12.63 7.08 -11.12
N ALA A 259 -13.41 7.33 -12.16
CA ALA A 259 -14.77 7.86 -12.04
C ALA A 259 -15.72 6.91 -11.31
N ASN A 260 -15.55 5.60 -11.44
CA ASN A 260 -16.41 4.59 -10.81
C ASN A 260 -16.18 4.52 -9.29
N GLY A 261 -14.90 4.55 -8.86
CA GLY A 261 -14.51 4.46 -7.46
C GLY A 261 -14.25 5.81 -6.79
N ARG A 262 -14.29 6.93 -7.54
CA ARG A 262 -13.88 8.26 -7.06
C ARG A 262 -12.57 8.18 -6.27
N SER A 263 -11.58 7.54 -6.86
CA SER A 263 -10.33 7.22 -6.21
C SER A 263 -9.13 7.57 -7.07
N VAL A 264 -8.03 7.95 -6.42
CA VAL A 264 -6.75 8.27 -7.03
C VAL A 264 -5.81 7.09 -6.84
N GLY A 265 -5.19 6.63 -7.92
CA GLY A 265 -4.16 5.60 -7.89
C GLY A 265 -2.84 6.15 -7.36
N ILE A 266 -2.21 5.43 -6.46
CA ILE A 266 -0.92 5.80 -5.87
C ILE A 266 0.03 4.62 -5.99
N ARG A 267 1.26 4.92 -6.37
CA ARG A 267 2.36 3.96 -6.40
C ARG A 267 3.43 4.37 -5.41
N GLY A 268 3.65 3.51 -4.43
CA GLY A 268 4.77 3.57 -3.51
C GLY A 268 5.88 2.60 -3.91
N CYS A 269 7.11 2.89 -3.55
CA CYS A 269 8.26 2.00 -3.73
C CYS A 269 8.81 1.57 -2.37
N ILE A 270 9.13 0.29 -2.25
CA ILE A 270 9.68 -0.36 -1.07
C ILE A 270 11.04 -0.97 -1.44
N ASP A 271 12.06 -0.74 -0.62
CA ASP A 271 13.34 -1.42 -0.74
C ASP A 271 13.19 -2.89 -0.31
N ASN A 272 13.41 -3.81 -1.23
CA ASN A 272 13.26 -5.24 -1.00
C ASN A 272 14.55 -6.04 -1.26
N ARG A 273 15.71 -5.44 -1.06
CA ARG A 273 17.01 -6.14 -1.26
C ARG A 273 17.18 -7.38 -0.37
N LEU A 274 16.40 -7.50 0.70
CA LEU A 274 16.31 -8.71 1.51
C LEU A 274 15.43 -9.80 0.90
N LEU A 275 14.75 -9.53 -0.24
CA LEU A 275 13.91 -10.46 -0.98
C LEU A 275 12.76 -11.09 -0.16
N GLN A 276 12.30 -10.40 0.88
CA GLN A 276 11.19 -10.86 1.74
C GLN A 276 9.82 -10.65 1.09
N LEU A 277 9.69 -9.59 0.31
CA LEU A 277 8.45 -9.23 -0.38
C LEU A 277 8.40 -9.87 -1.76
N ARG A 278 7.21 -10.34 -2.13
CA ARG A 278 6.96 -10.92 -3.46
C ARG A 278 5.83 -10.20 -4.17
N PRO A 279 5.91 -10.06 -5.51
CA PRO A 279 4.79 -9.58 -6.31
C PRO A 279 3.54 -10.44 -6.08
N GLY A 280 2.37 -9.83 -6.08
CA GLY A 280 1.10 -10.51 -5.82
C GLY A 280 0.66 -10.53 -4.35
N MET A 281 1.52 -10.19 -3.39
CA MET A 281 1.11 -10.04 -1.99
C MET A 281 0.19 -8.83 -1.82
N PHE A 282 -0.76 -8.93 -0.87
CA PHE A 282 -1.60 -7.82 -0.43
C PHE A 282 -0.99 -7.15 0.78
N ALA A 283 -1.16 -5.83 0.86
CA ALA A 283 -0.68 -5.02 1.95
C ALA A 283 -1.76 -4.05 2.44
N ARG A 284 -1.85 -3.86 3.74
CA ARG A 284 -2.58 -2.74 4.35
C ARG A 284 -1.65 -1.55 4.41
N VAL A 285 -2.02 -0.51 3.72
CA VAL A 285 -1.21 0.70 3.56
C VAL A 285 -1.81 1.80 4.42
N LYS A 286 -1.01 2.41 5.29
CA LYS A 286 -1.36 3.62 6.04
C LYS A 286 -0.57 4.79 5.47
N THR A 287 -1.24 5.66 4.73
CA THR A 287 -0.61 6.85 4.17
C THR A 287 -0.66 7.97 5.18
N VAL A 288 0.50 8.48 5.58
CA VAL A 288 0.65 9.57 6.54
C VAL A 288 0.67 10.90 5.79
N PHE A 289 -0.29 11.77 6.06
CA PHE A 289 -0.40 13.10 5.45
C PHE A 289 0.31 14.17 6.26
N GLY A 290 0.36 14.00 7.58
CA GLY A 290 1.01 14.91 8.48
C GLY A 290 1.00 14.43 9.92
N VAL A 291 1.83 15.06 10.73
CA VAL A 291 1.91 14.81 12.17
C VAL A 291 1.69 16.15 12.87
N LYS A 292 0.72 16.21 13.78
CA LYS A 292 0.47 17.36 14.64
C LYS A 292 0.98 17.04 16.05
N ASN A 293 1.96 17.78 16.53
CA ASN A 293 2.59 17.50 17.82
C ASN A 293 1.78 18.03 19.02
N ASP A 294 0.94 19.07 18.78
CA ASP A 294 0.23 19.78 19.85
C ASP A 294 -1.29 19.72 19.64
N ALA A 295 -1.82 18.53 19.29
CA ALA A 295 -3.24 18.36 19.08
C ALA A 295 -3.97 18.24 20.43
N ARG A 296 -4.95 19.12 20.68
CA ARG A 296 -5.86 19.02 21.81
C ARG A 296 -6.90 17.95 21.50
N VAL A 297 -6.90 16.87 22.26
CA VAL A 297 -7.79 15.73 22.02
C VAL A 297 -8.70 15.46 23.19
N ILE A 298 -9.88 14.97 22.84
CA ILE A 298 -10.89 14.49 23.79
C ILE A 298 -11.38 13.12 23.34
N PRO A 299 -11.93 12.29 24.25
CA PRO A 299 -12.65 11.08 23.88
C PRO A 299 -13.84 11.41 22.97
N GLU A 300 -14.07 10.60 21.93
CA GLU A 300 -15.16 10.82 20.96
C GLU A 300 -16.54 10.83 21.63
N GLU A 301 -16.69 10.07 22.72
CA GLU A 301 -17.91 9.97 23.53
C GLU A 301 -18.33 11.31 24.18
N ALA A 302 -17.39 12.25 24.37
CA ALA A 302 -17.68 13.54 24.97
C ALA A 302 -18.42 14.51 24.05
N ILE A 303 -18.52 14.21 22.76
CA ILE A 303 -19.11 15.09 21.76
C ILE A 303 -20.63 14.87 21.66
N VAL A 304 -21.39 15.94 21.83
CA VAL A 304 -22.84 15.95 21.70
C VAL A 304 -23.24 16.71 20.43
N PRO A 305 -23.64 16.01 19.35
CA PRO A 305 -24.13 16.68 18.15
C PRO A 305 -25.55 17.20 18.36
N GLN A 306 -25.79 18.49 18.07
CA GLN A 306 -27.09 19.10 18.16
C GLN A 306 -27.27 20.20 17.08
N GLY A 307 -28.31 20.10 16.28
CA GLY A 307 -28.64 21.13 15.29
C GLY A 307 -27.54 21.39 14.24
N GLY A 308 -26.77 20.37 13.87
CA GLY A 308 -25.66 20.51 12.91
C GLY A 308 -24.36 21.08 13.51
N LYS A 309 -24.36 21.45 14.78
CA LYS A 309 -23.22 21.92 15.56
C LYS A 309 -22.75 20.82 16.53
N GLN A 310 -21.51 20.93 16.97
CA GLN A 310 -20.94 20.00 17.93
C GLN A 310 -20.67 20.72 19.25
N PHE A 311 -21.12 20.13 20.34
CA PHE A 311 -20.99 20.67 21.69
C PHE A 311 -20.25 19.69 22.58
N VAL A 312 -19.56 20.24 23.55
CA VAL A 312 -18.96 19.51 24.68
C VAL A 312 -19.42 20.18 25.97
N ILE A 313 -19.66 19.37 26.99
CA ILE A 313 -20.03 19.91 28.31
C ILE A 313 -18.74 20.02 29.14
N LYS A 314 -18.26 21.24 29.32
CA LYS A 314 -17.12 21.59 30.18
C LYS A 314 -17.61 21.73 31.63
N LEU A 315 -16.78 21.30 32.57
CA LEU A 315 -17.04 21.48 33.98
C LEU A 315 -16.18 22.62 34.55
N ILE A 316 -16.86 23.55 35.18
CA ILE A 316 -16.25 24.65 35.93
C ILE A 316 -16.29 24.30 37.41
N ASN A 317 -15.31 24.75 38.20
CA ASN A 317 -15.26 24.54 39.64
C ASN A 317 -16.51 25.17 40.33
N GLY A 318 -17.24 24.33 41.07
CA GLY A 318 -18.35 24.78 41.94
C GLY A 318 -17.86 25.27 43.30
N ALA A 319 -18.81 25.43 44.23
CA ALA A 319 -18.52 25.87 45.60
C ALA A 319 -17.72 24.84 46.40
N ASP A 320 -17.83 23.55 46.09
CA ASP A 320 -17.13 22.44 46.72
C ASP A 320 -16.31 21.65 45.70
N GLU A 321 -15.22 20.99 46.15
CA GLU A 321 -14.34 20.17 45.28
C GLU A 321 -15.06 19.00 44.57
N GLN A 322 -16.17 18.51 45.16
CA GLN A 322 -16.93 17.38 44.60
C GLN A 322 -18.09 17.80 43.69
N THR A 323 -18.49 19.08 43.75
CA THR A 323 -19.58 19.62 42.93
C THR A 323 -19.04 20.55 41.87
N ARG A 324 -19.38 20.26 40.63
CA ARG A 324 -18.95 21.06 39.46
C ARG A 324 -20.18 21.55 38.71
N ILE A 325 -20.05 22.71 38.09
CA ILE A 325 -21.09 23.35 37.31
C ILE A 325 -20.86 23.05 35.84
N SER A 326 -21.89 22.56 35.14
CA SER A 326 -21.84 22.27 33.72
C SER A 326 -21.98 23.51 32.86
N GLN A 327 -21.14 23.67 31.88
CA GLN A 327 -21.24 24.68 30.82
C GLN A 327 -21.14 24.00 29.46
N ARG A 328 -22.13 24.24 28.60
CA ARG A 328 -22.09 23.75 27.22
C ARG A 328 -21.26 24.69 26.36
N VAL A 329 -20.26 24.15 25.68
CA VAL A 329 -19.35 24.92 24.81
C VAL A 329 -19.48 24.37 23.39
N GLU A 330 -19.71 25.25 22.43
CA GLU A 330 -19.63 24.90 21.01
C GLU A 330 -18.17 24.67 20.64
N VAL A 331 -17.88 23.51 20.03
CA VAL A 331 -16.52 23.13 19.67
C VAL A 331 -16.39 22.93 18.16
N LYS A 332 -15.24 23.33 17.64
CA LYS A 332 -14.85 23.02 16.25
C LYS A 332 -13.94 21.82 16.26
N VAL A 333 -14.43 20.73 15.67
CA VAL A 333 -13.71 19.46 15.60
C VAL A 333 -12.76 19.45 14.42
N GLY A 334 -11.57 18.89 14.63
CA GLY A 334 -10.52 18.68 13.63
C GLY A 334 -10.42 17.22 13.19
N LEU A 335 -9.21 16.67 13.32
CA LEU A 335 -8.91 15.27 12.99
C LEU A 335 -9.59 14.30 13.96
N ARG A 336 -10.07 13.19 13.42
CA ARG A 336 -10.59 12.07 14.20
C ARG A 336 -9.63 10.89 14.11
N SER A 337 -9.29 10.36 15.26
CA SER A 337 -8.50 9.13 15.41
C SER A 337 -9.32 8.12 16.22
N PRO A 338 -9.08 6.82 16.16
CA PRO A 338 -9.83 5.84 16.93
C PRO A 338 -9.90 6.20 18.42
N GLY A 339 -11.11 6.46 18.92
CA GLY A 339 -11.39 6.82 20.31
C GLY A 339 -11.04 8.26 20.74
N LYS A 340 -10.39 9.07 19.90
CA LYS A 340 -9.97 10.44 20.21
C LYS A 340 -10.31 11.40 19.07
N VAL A 341 -10.72 12.61 19.42
CA VAL A 341 -11.08 13.65 18.44
C VAL A 341 -10.31 14.94 18.77
N GLU A 342 -9.71 15.54 17.76
CA GLU A 342 -9.02 16.82 17.89
C GLU A 342 -10.03 17.96 18.00
N ILE A 343 -9.78 18.88 18.92
CA ILE A 343 -10.54 20.12 19.07
C ILE A 343 -9.69 21.31 18.63
N LEU A 344 -10.16 22.00 17.60
CA LEU A 344 -9.50 23.19 17.05
C LEU A 344 -9.80 24.44 17.86
N GLN A 345 -11.06 24.60 18.31
CA GLN A 345 -11.55 25.77 19.03
C GLN A 345 -12.59 25.36 20.07
N GLY A 346 -12.66 26.08 21.18
CA GLY A 346 -13.67 25.93 22.21
C GLY A 346 -13.20 25.33 23.54
N LEU A 347 -12.02 24.66 23.57
CA LEU A 347 -11.47 24.07 24.79
C LEU A 347 -9.98 24.42 24.95
N GLU A 348 -9.53 24.49 26.20
CA GLU A 348 -8.13 24.69 26.57
C GLU A 348 -7.53 23.38 27.10
N PRO A 349 -6.20 23.22 27.01
CA PRO A 349 -5.50 22.09 27.61
C PRO A 349 -5.78 22.00 29.12
N GLY A 350 -6.11 20.81 29.62
CA GLY A 350 -6.41 20.58 31.03
C GLY A 350 -7.88 20.80 31.42
N ASP A 351 -8.72 21.33 30.56
CA ASP A 351 -10.17 21.45 30.81
C ASP A 351 -10.78 20.08 31.13
N THR A 352 -11.69 20.05 32.09
CA THR A 352 -12.45 18.85 32.47
C THR A 352 -13.76 18.83 31.72
N ILE A 353 -14.06 17.74 31.03
CA ILE A 353 -15.25 17.56 30.19
C ILE A 353 -16.00 16.29 30.57
N ILE A 354 -17.31 16.26 30.29
CA ILE A 354 -18.15 15.08 30.53
C ILE A 354 -18.02 14.11 29.38
N THR A 355 -17.73 12.85 29.66
CA THR A 355 -17.68 11.74 28.69
C THR A 355 -18.96 10.91 28.71
N THR A 356 -19.49 10.64 29.90
CA THR A 356 -20.68 9.80 30.06
C THR A 356 -21.70 10.52 30.97
N GLY A 357 -22.98 10.41 30.64
CA GLY A 357 -24.07 11.04 31.41
C GLY A 357 -24.54 12.40 30.88
N GLN A 358 -24.08 12.82 29.68
CA GLN A 358 -24.48 14.09 29.04
C GLN A 358 -25.99 14.24 28.89
N GLN A 359 -26.73 13.12 28.70
CA GLN A 359 -28.19 13.13 28.54
C GLN A 359 -28.95 13.62 29.78
N ARG A 360 -28.31 13.55 30.96
CA ARG A 360 -28.86 14.02 32.24
C ARG A 360 -28.59 15.50 32.47
N VAL A 361 -27.66 16.10 31.70
CA VAL A 361 -27.24 17.48 31.78
C VAL A 361 -27.68 18.23 30.53
N GLN A 362 -29.02 18.54 30.48
CA GLN A 362 -29.60 19.16 29.28
C GLN A 362 -29.54 20.69 29.28
N LYS A 363 -29.28 21.31 30.45
CA LYS A 363 -29.22 22.77 30.63
C LYS A 363 -27.88 23.21 31.16
N ASP A 364 -27.49 24.43 30.86
CA ASP A 364 -26.31 25.04 31.48
C ASP A 364 -26.54 25.34 32.97
N GLY A 365 -25.48 25.33 33.78
CA GLY A 365 -25.57 25.65 35.19
C GLY A 365 -26.04 24.49 36.09
N VAL A 366 -26.17 23.28 35.54
CA VAL A 366 -26.55 22.11 36.36
C VAL A 366 -25.34 21.67 37.20
N VAL A 367 -25.57 21.53 38.51
CA VAL A 367 -24.60 20.99 39.46
C VAL A 367 -24.51 19.48 39.25
N VAL A 368 -23.29 18.95 39.00
CA VAL A 368 -23.03 17.52 38.75
C VAL A 368 -22.03 16.98 39.79
N THR A 369 -22.18 15.69 40.10
CA THR A 369 -21.20 14.96 40.92
C THR A 369 -20.31 14.14 39.98
N VAL A 370 -19.00 14.32 40.12
CA VAL A 370 -18.00 13.57 39.34
C VAL A 370 -17.82 12.19 39.93
N VAL A 371 -17.96 11.15 39.12
CA VAL A 371 -17.69 9.77 39.51
C VAL A 371 -16.56 9.25 38.62
N ASP A 372 -15.42 8.97 39.20
CA ASP A 372 -14.29 8.34 38.57
C ASP A 372 -14.51 6.81 38.51
N LEU A 373 -15.09 6.32 37.42
CA LEU A 373 -15.21 4.88 37.14
C LEU A 373 -13.89 4.25 36.67
N ALA A 374 -12.91 5.07 36.30
CA ALA A 374 -11.59 4.58 35.87
C ALA A 374 -10.80 3.87 36.97
N GLY A 375 -11.13 4.18 38.27
CA GLY A 375 -10.53 3.53 39.44
C GLY A 375 -11.19 2.22 39.85
N SER A 376 -12.35 1.86 39.31
CA SER A 376 -13.13 0.69 39.72
C SER A 376 -13.24 -0.42 38.69
N ARG A 377 -12.34 -0.48 37.68
CA ARG A 377 -12.15 -1.71 36.94
C ARG A 377 -11.29 -2.64 37.76
N PRO A 378 -11.88 -3.64 38.49
CA PRO A 378 -11.06 -4.65 39.11
C PRO A 378 -10.24 -5.30 37.99
N ALA A 379 -8.92 -5.31 38.16
CA ALA A 379 -8.07 -6.18 37.37
C ALA A 379 -8.73 -7.57 37.41
N ARG A 380 -9.20 -8.04 36.29
CA ARG A 380 -9.74 -9.39 36.16
C ARG A 380 -8.57 -10.34 36.47
N ALA A 381 -8.45 -10.66 37.75
CA ALA A 381 -7.56 -11.70 38.21
C ALA A 381 -7.89 -12.93 37.40
N ALA A 382 -6.93 -13.41 36.64
CA ALA A 382 -6.98 -14.73 36.04
C ALA A 382 -7.16 -15.70 37.20
N THR A 383 -8.40 -16.13 37.43
CA THR A 383 -8.71 -17.22 38.36
C THR A 383 -8.18 -18.49 37.71
N GLU A 384 -6.98 -18.85 38.11
CA GLU A 384 -6.51 -20.22 37.93
C GLU A 384 -7.46 -21.11 38.72
N THR A 385 -8.24 -21.86 37.98
CA THR A 385 -9.06 -22.95 38.55
C THR A 385 -8.11 -24.11 38.84
N PRO A 386 -7.94 -24.53 40.11
CA PRO A 386 -7.20 -25.75 40.41
C PRO A 386 -8.07 -26.92 39.94
N ALA A 387 -7.58 -27.65 38.93
CA ALA A 387 -8.16 -28.95 38.55
C ALA A 387 -8.06 -29.91 39.71
N SER A 388 -9.22 -30.22 40.26
CA SER A 388 -9.43 -31.22 41.31
C SER A 388 -8.96 -32.59 40.86
N ALA A 389 -8.05 -33.15 41.62
CA ALA A 389 -7.61 -34.54 41.55
C ALA A 389 -8.81 -35.51 41.85
N LEU A 390 -9.05 -36.43 40.94
CA LEU A 390 -9.76 -37.67 41.24
C LEU A 390 -8.76 -38.81 41.09
N ALA A 391 -8.33 -39.29 42.24
CA ALA A 391 -7.60 -40.54 42.41
C ALA A 391 -8.56 -41.72 42.24
N SER A 392 -8.11 -42.82 41.64
CA SER A 392 -8.37 -44.18 42.11
C SER A 392 -7.76 -45.25 41.20
N PRO A 393 -7.60 -46.52 41.68
CA PRO A 393 -6.31 -46.99 42.14
C PRO A 393 -5.84 -48.30 41.44
N ALA A 394 -4.55 -48.56 41.66
CA ALA A 394 -3.92 -49.89 41.80
C ALA A 394 -4.10 -50.99 40.75
N SER A 395 -2.99 -51.43 40.20
CA SER A 395 -2.63 -52.88 40.27
C SER A 395 -1.10 -53.08 40.09
N ALA A 396 -0.60 -53.87 40.94
CA ALA A 396 0.68 -54.36 41.35
C ALA A 396 1.67 -54.83 40.25
N SER A 397 2.91 -54.55 40.55
CA SER A 397 4.25 -55.18 40.41
C SER A 397 4.36 -56.61 39.78
N PRO A 398 5.59 -57.15 39.46
CA PRO A 398 6.89 -56.81 40.04
C PRO A 398 8.13 -56.78 39.08
N ALA A 399 9.14 -56.10 39.58
CA ALA A 399 10.59 -56.37 39.56
C ALA A 399 11.34 -56.93 38.33
N ALA A 400 12.33 -56.15 37.85
CA ALA A 400 13.70 -56.64 37.65
C ALA A 400 14.70 -55.46 37.63
N SER A 401 15.68 -55.66 38.45
CA SER A 401 16.90 -54.88 38.69
C SER A 401 17.77 -54.75 37.44
N ALA A 402 18.35 -53.55 37.19
CA ALA A 402 19.76 -53.38 36.79
C ALA A 402 20.13 -51.89 36.68
N ALA A 403 21.28 -51.69 37.19
CA ALA A 403 22.07 -50.54 37.50
C ALA A 403 22.24 -49.42 36.45
N ALA A 404 22.53 -48.22 37.02
CA ALA A 404 23.53 -47.22 36.63
C ALA A 404 23.22 -46.33 35.40
N GLY A 405 23.14 -45.04 35.67
CA GLY A 405 23.26 -43.99 34.68
C GLY A 405 22.28 -42.85 34.92
N ALA A 406 22.65 -41.88 35.76
CA ALA A 406 21.91 -40.63 35.90
C ALA A 406 21.83 -39.88 34.56
N PRO A 407 20.66 -39.58 34.02
CA PRO A 407 20.57 -38.63 32.93
C PRO A 407 20.53 -37.21 33.49
N GLN A 408 21.48 -36.43 33.00
CA GLN A 408 21.49 -34.96 33.15
C GLN A 408 20.17 -34.40 32.61
N ALA A 409 19.59 -33.45 33.36
CA ALA A 409 18.44 -32.65 32.93
C ALA A 409 18.75 -31.98 31.58
N PRO A 410 17.79 -31.95 30.63
CA PRO A 410 17.99 -31.18 29.42
C PRO A 410 18.00 -29.68 29.76
N LEU A 411 19.13 -29.05 29.43
CA LEU A 411 19.29 -27.60 29.42
C LEU A 411 18.14 -27.01 28.56
N ALA A 412 17.41 -26.06 29.13
CA ALA A 412 16.42 -25.27 28.39
C ALA A 412 17.08 -24.71 27.12
N PRO A 413 16.38 -24.71 25.96
CA PRO A 413 16.94 -24.12 24.77
C PRO A 413 17.12 -22.64 25.01
N GLU A 414 18.38 -22.23 25.06
CA GLU A 414 18.82 -20.85 24.99
C GLU A 414 18.19 -20.24 23.76
N ARG A 415 17.34 -19.23 23.92
CA ARG A 415 16.80 -18.48 22.79
C ARG A 415 17.98 -17.78 22.12
N ILE A 416 18.50 -18.40 21.08
CA ILE A 416 19.40 -17.76 20.14
C ILE A 416 18.55 -16.67 19.47
N SER A 417 18.66 -15.45 19.96
CA SER A 417 18.18 -14.28 19.23
C SER A 417 18.92 -14.28 17.90
N ALA A 418 18.21 -14.60 16.82
CA ALA A 418 18.74 -14.47 15.48
C ALA A 418 19.28 -13.03 15.32
N PRO A 419 20.51 -12.83 14.85
CA PRO A 419 21.04 -11.51 14.60
C PRO A 419 20.09 -10.79 13.64
N ALA A 420 19.76 -9.53 13.96
CA ALA A 420 19.00 -8.68 13.07
C ALA A 420 19.64 -8.74 11.68
N PRO A 421 18.85 -8.88 10.59
CA PRO A 421 19.42 -8.95 9.25
C PRO A 421 20.25 -7.71 8.99
N ALA A 422 21.48 -7.91 8.55
CA ALA A 422 22.41 -6.83 8.25
C ALA A 422 21.78 -5.87 7.24
N ALA A 423 21.90 -4.56 7.49
CA ALA A 423 21.37 -3.55 6.59
C ALA A 423 21.92 -3.79 5.17
N PRO A 424 21.08 -3.78 4.13
CA PRO A 424 21.49 -4.07 2.77
C PRO A 424 22.51 -3.04 2.28
N SER A 425 23.66 -3.49 1.78
CA SER A 425 24.70 -2.66 1.21
C SER A 425 24.30 -2.16 -0.17
N GLY A 426 24.57 -0.88 -0.47
CA GLY A 426 24.33 -0.26 -1.77
C GLY A 426 23.25 0.84 -1.76
N PRO A 427 23.10 1.62 -2.86
CA PRO A 427 22.11 2.68 -2.94
C PRO A 427 20.70 2.10 -2.90
N ASN A 428 19.79 2.81 -2.20
CA ASN A 428 18.39 2.44 -2.12
C ASN A 428 17.75 2.44 -3.53
N PRO A 429 17.22 1.32 -4.03
CA PRO A 429 16.64 1.25 -5.38
C PRO A 429 15.37 2.09 -5.55
N CYS A 430 14.76 2.52 -4.44
CA CYS A 430 13.63 3.45 -4.41
C CYS A 430 14.05 4.92 -4.28
N GLY A 431 15.34 5.19 -4.15
CA GLY A 431 15.84 6.56 -4.00
C GLY A 431 15.41 7.42 -5.19
N LEU A 432 14.41 8.27 -4.98
CA LEU A 432 14.33 9.51 -5.73
C LEU A 432 15.66 10.22 -5.42
N LEU A 433 16.36 10.67 -6.45
CA LEU A 433 17.44 11.63 -6.27
C LEU A 433 16.86 12.77 -5.41
N VAL A 434 17.04 12.65 -4.09
CA VAL A 434 16.83 13.78 -3.20
C VAL A 434 17.91 14.74 -3.64
N SER A 435 17.53 15.74 -4.43
CA SER A 435 18.33 16.92 -4.64
C SER A 435 18.66 17.42 -3.23
N HIS A 436 19.86 17.10 -2.75
CA HIS A 436 20.41 17.79 -1.61
C HIS A 436 20.47 19.25 -2.02
N ALA A 437 19.50 20.04 -1.55
CA ALA A 437 19.69 21.47 -1.47
C ALA A 437 21.03 21.65 -0.74
N PRO A 438 21.99 22.37 -1.31
CA PRO A 438 23.24 22.61 -0.64
C PRO A 438 22.90 23.29 0.69
N SER A 439 23.23 22.63 1.79
CA SER A 439 23.23 23.28 3.10
C SER A 439 24.17 24.47 2.97
N SER A 440 23.61 25.67 2.93
CA SER A 440 24.33 26.93 3.03
C SER A 440 24.97 26.98 4.42
N SER A 441 26.17 26.41 4.54
CA SER A 441 27.08 26.75 5.60
C SER A 441 27.56 28.18 5.33
N VAL A 442 26.93 29.15 5.97
CA VAL A 442 27.44 30.46 6.15
C VAL A 442 28.72 30.33 6.95
N ALA A 443 29.88 30.54 6.30
CA ALA A 443 31.12 30.87 6.96
C ALA A 443 31.39 32.38 6.68
N PRO A 444 31.80 33.15 7.70
CA PRO A 444 31.95 34.56 7.56
C PRO A 444 33.37 34.96 7.12
N THR A 445 33.43 36.11 6.44
CA THR A 445 34.52 37.08 6.37
C THR A 445 35.82 36.77 5.63
N GLY A 446 36.10 37.64 4.72
CA GLY A 446 37.43 37.88 4.15
C GLY A 446 37.33 38.72 2.86
N GLY A 447 37.35 40.03 3.02
CA GLY A 447 37.37 40.98 1.89
C GLY A 447 38.63 40.89 1.08
N VAL A 448 38.58 41.43 -0.11
CA VAL A 448 39.56 42.26 -0.86
C VAL A 448 39.36 42.07 -2.37
N GLY A 449 39.13 43.19 -3.07
CA GLY A 449 39.68 43.47 -4.43
C GLY A 449 38.74 43.22 -5.62
N VAL A 450 38.09 44.29 -6.06
CA VAL A 450 37.59 44.52 -7.43
C VAL A 450 38.79 44.56 -8.40
N PRO A 451 38.70 44.05 -9.64
CA PRO A 451 38.58 44.98 -10.74
C PRO A 451 37.48 44.64 -11.77
N GLU A 452 36.86 45.68 -12.16
CA GLU A 452 36.04 46.03 -13.30
C GLU A 452 36.61 45.47 -14.63
N GLN A 453 35.81 44.71 -15.40
CA GLN A 453 36.01 44.55 -16.85
C GLN A 453 34.67 44.48 -17.60
N THR A 454 34.39 45.61 -18.22
CA THR A 454 33.89 45.92 -19.55
C THR A 454 32.96 44.89 -20.24
N LEU A 455 31.69 45.29 -20.29
CA LEU A 455 30.65 44.79 -21.19
C LEU A 455 31.00 45.03 -22.66
N VAL A 456 31.04 43.98 -23.47
CA VAL A 456 30.94 44.07 -24.94
C VAL A 456 29.65 43.35 -25.37
N ARG A 457 28.68 44.11 -25.86
CA ARG A 457 27.49 43.69 -26.58
C ARG A 457 27.84 43.21 -27.99
N PRO A 458 27.32 42.14 -28.53
CA PRO A 458 27.20 42.00 -29.98
C PRO A 458 25.79 42.35 -30.47
N ALA A 459 25.79 43.00 -31.61
CA ALA A 459 24.69 43.62 -32.31
C ALA A 459 23.71 42.62 -32.94
N ALA A 460 22.45 43.06 -33.01
CA ALA A 460 21.37 42.50 -33.79
C ALA A 460 21.65 42.44 -35.30
N ARG A 461 21.31 41.37 -35.98
CA ARG A 461 21.02 41.36 -37.43
C ARG A 461 19.57 40.90 -37.63
N SER A 462 18.80 41.81 -38.21
CA SER A 462 17.49 41.56 -38.80
C SER A 462 17.59 41.00 -40.22
N PRO A 463 16.49 40.52 -40.79
CA PRO A 463 16.44 39.55 -41.89
C PRO A 463 16.32 40.19 -43.28
N ALA A 464 16.71 39.43 -44.25
CA ALA A 464 16.16 39.47 -45.63
C ALA A 464 15.99 38.03 -46.15
#